data_1797e07974e026889622ca08483f19f8
#
_entry.id   1797e07974e026889622ca08483f19f8
#
_cell.length_a   1.000
_cell.length_b   1.000
_cell.length_c   1.000
_cell.angle_alpha   90.00
_cell.angle_beta   90.00
_cell.angle_gamma   90.00
#
_symmetry.space_group_name_H-M   'P 1'
#
loop_
_entity.id
_entity.type
_entity.pdbx_description
1 polymer ?
#
loop_
_entity_poly.entity_id
_entity_poly.type
_entity_poly.pdbx_seq_one_letter_code
_entity_poly.pdbx_strand_id
1 'polypeptide(L)'
;MQNEKVKMLKKLMTDKSLVFFDNPKLIQEAYSAGHNILYIIKKEGYVGKTDYGGEVIEVTDNVFKAFSTTVNSQGLIGVVKFKDLNCQKPLGNFLVLDELQDPGNVGTLLRSALGANFLDVYLLDTVKVNNDKVVRSSMGAVFKLRIYQMKKSHFLEEFKNWHIPLLICDMGGKDIYKTKISCPVGIVVGNEGNGISNEIKEIATDIVKI
;
A
#
# COMPACT_ATOMS: atom_id res chain seq x y z
N MET A 1 -25.83 -22.65 10.32
CA MET A 1 -24.52 -22.58 9.64
C MET A 1 -24.32 -21.31 8.79
N GLN A 2 -25.15 -21.02 7.78
CA GLN A 2 -24.97 -19.84 6.92
C GLN A 2 -25.03 -18.50 7.68
N ASN A 3 -25.91 -18.37 8.67
CA ASN A 3 -26.09 -17.17 9.50
C ASN A 3 -24.90 -16.88 10.44
N GLU A 4 -24.20 -17.91 10.92
CA GLU A 4 -23.02 -17.76 11.79
C GLU A 4 -21.78 -17.30 11.00
N LYS A 5 -21.55 -17.87 9.79
CA LYS A 5 -20.47 -17.44 8.91
C LYS A 5 -20.64 -15.99 8.47
N VAL A 6 -21.85 -15.55 8.16
CA VAL A 6 -22.15 -14.15 7.83
C VAL A 6 -21.91 -13.23 9.01
N LYS A 7 -22.29 -13.63 10.23
CA LYS A 7 -21.98 -12.87 11.45
C LYS A 7 -20.49 -12.75 11.69
N MET A 8 -19.74 -13.84 11.49
CA MET A 8 -18.27 -13.84 11.58
C MET A 8 -17.66 -12.87 10.55
N LEU A 9 -18.05 -12.95 9.28
CA LEU A 9 -17.57 -12.07 8.23
C LEU A 9 -17.83 -10.60 8.53
N LYS A 10 -19.05 -10.26 9.02
CA LYS A 10 -19.39 -8.90 9.44
C LYS A 10 -18.48 -8.40 10.58
N LYS A 11 -18.15 -9.28 11.54
CA LYS A 11 -17.20 -8.97 12.61
C LYS A 11 -15.80 -8.71 12.05
N LEU A 12 -15.35 -9.49 11.06
CA LEU A 12 -14.06 -9.29 10.41
C LEU A 12 -13.97 -7.94 9.68
N MET A 13 -15.06 -7.43 9.10
CA MET A 13 -15.07 -6.10 8.48
C MET A 13 -14.83 -4.96 9.47
N THR A 14 -15.07 -5.17 10.75
CA THR A 14 -14.76 -4.17 11.80
C THR A 14 -13.29 -4.19 12.21
N ASP A 15 -12.54 -5.22 11.85
CA ASP A 15 -11.10 -5.31 12.10
C ASP A 15 -10.33 -4.48 11.07
N LYS A 16 -9.88 -3.31 11.53
CA LYS A 16 -9.13 -2.35 10.71
C LYS A 16 -7.73 -2.86 10.29
N SER A 17 -7.29 -4.01 10.77
CA SER A 17 -6.04 -4.64 10.32
C SER A 17 -6.23 -5.51 9.07
N LEU A 18 -7.48 -5.81 8.69
CA LEU A 18 -7.83 -6.62 7.55
C LEU A 18 -8.17 -5.76 6.33
N VAL A 19 -7.86 -6.30 5.16
CA VAL A 19 -8.20 -5.70 3.87
C VAL A 19 -9.05 -6.69 3.09
N PHE A 20 -10.19 -6.19 2.62
CA PHE A 20 -11.08 -6.88 1.71
C PHE A 20 -10.88 -6.31 0.31
N PHE A 21 -10.55 -7.12 -0.66
CA PHE A 21 -10.37 -6.66 -2.04
C PHE A 21 -11.00 -7.63 -3.03
N ASP A 22 -11.80 -7.06 -3.89
CA ASP A 22 -12.67 -7.73 -4.83
C ASP A 22 -12.03 -7.74 -6.22
N ASN A 23 -11.10 -8.66 -6.43
CA ASN A 23 -10.49 -8.88 -7.75
C ASN A 23 -9.63 -10.16 -7.75
N PRO A 24 -9.98 -11.19 -8.56
CA PRO A 24 -9.21 -12.43 -8.63
C PRO A 24 -7.73 -12.23 -8.98
N LYS A 25 -7.39 -11.22 -9.80
CA LYS A 25 -6.00 -10.92 -10.14
C LYS A 25 -5.22 -10.41 -8.92
N LEU A 26 -5.84 -9.52 -8.12
CA LEU A 26 -5.20 -9.02 -6.89
C LEU A 26 -5.03 -10.14 -5.87
N ILE A 27 -5.97 -11.06 -5.76
CA ILE A 27 -5.86 -12.25 -4.90
C ILE A 27 -4.67 -13.11 -5.36
N GLN A 28 -4.54 -13.34 -6.67
CA GLN A 28 -3.41 -14.08 -7.23
C GLN A 28 -2.07 -13.35 -6.97
N GLU A 29 -2.02 -12.01 -7.11
CA GLU A 29 -0.82 -11.22 -6.81
C GLU A 29 -0.41 -11.31 -5.33
N ALA A 30 -1.37 -11.18 -4.42
CA ALA A 30 -1.13 -11.32 -2.98
C ALA A 30 -0.61 -12.72 -2.63
N TYR A 31 -1.26 -13.76 -3.18
CA TYR A 31 -0.85 -15.16 -2.97
C TYR A 31 0.55 -15.42 -3.53
N SER A 32 0.84 -14.97 -4.75
CA SER A 32 2.15 -15.15 -5.39
C SER A 32 3.28 -14.39 -4.69
N ALA A 33 2.95 -13.29 -4.00
CA ALA A 33 3.89 -12.53 -3.19
C ALA A 33 4.07 -13.11 -1.76
N GLY A 34 3.45 -14.26 -1.46
CA GLY A 34 3.60 -14.95 -0.18
C GLY A 34 2.77 -14.36 0.96
N HIS A 35 1.76 -13.54 0.66
CA HIS A 35 0.83 -13.06 1.68
C HIS A 35 -0.11 -14.18 2.14
N ASN A 36 -0.38 -14.21 3.43
CA ASN A 36 -1.33 -15.14 4.00
C ASN A 36 -2.76 -14.65 3.71
N ILE A 37 -3.44 -15.35 2.79
CA ILE A 37 -4.87 -15.15 2.53
C ILE A 37 -5.64 -15.83 3.65
N LEU A 38 -6.38 -15.06 4.45
CA LEU A 38 -7.14 -15.60 5.58
C LEU A 38 -8.45 -16.23 5.14
N TYR A 39 -9.17 -15.52 4.27
CA TYR A 39 -10.46 -15.96 3.74
C TYR A 39 -10.58 -15.66 2.25
N ILE A 40 -11.27 -16.54 1.56
CA ILE A 40 -11.80 -16.34 0.19
C ILE A 40 -13.31 -16.35 0.28
N ILE A 41 -13.93 -15.22 0.03
CA ILE A 41 -15.41 -15.13 -0.05
C ILE A 41 -15.80 -15.26 -1.51
N LYS A 42 -16.49 -16.33 -1.86
CA LYS A 42 -16.99 -16.55 -3.22
C LYS A 42 -18.48 -16.37 -3.29
N LYS A 43 -18.95 -15.76 -4.35
CA LYS A 43 -20.36 -15.70 -4.67
C LYS A 43 -20.86 -17.07 -5.13
N GLU A 44 -22.07 -17.45 -4.76
CA GLU A 44 -22.76 -18.63 -5.29
C GLU A 44 -22.73 -18.63 -6.82
N GLY A 45 -22.37 -19.77 -7.41
CA GLY A 45 -22.20 -19.91 -8.85
C GLY A 45 -20.88 -19.37 -9.42
N TYR A 46 -19.95 -18.88 -8.60
CA TYR A 46 -18.63 -18.48 -9.08
C TYR A 46 -17.85 -19.69 -9.63
N VAL A 47 -17.39 -19.55 -10.87
CA VAL A 47 -16.53 -20.55 -11.55
C VAL A 47 -15.15 -19.96 -11.73
N GLY A 48 -14.16 -20.50 -11.04
CA GLY A 48 -12.77 -20.05 -11.11
C GLY A 48 -11.93 -20.61 -9.96
N LYS A 49 -10.66 -20.25 -9.93
CA LYS A 49 -9.74 -20.67 -8.86
C LYS A 49 -10.18 -20.06 -7.52
N THR A 50 -10.19 -20.85 -6.48
CA THR A 50 -10.47 -20.43 -5.10
C THR A 50 -9.41 -20.92 -4.10
N ASP A 51 -8.54 -21.82 -4.52
CA ASP A 51 -7.45 -22.33 -3.68
C ASP A 51 -6.29 -21.34 -3.64
N TYR A 52 -6.30 -20.51 -2.60
CA TYR A 52 -5.26 -19.53 -2.26
C TYR A 52 -4.78 -19.70 -0.81
N GLY A 53 -4.99 -20.88 -0.21
CA GLY A 53 -4.56 -21.20 1.14
C GLY A 53 -5.47 -20.68 2.26
N GLY A 54 -6.46 -19.83 1.96
CA GLY A 54 -7.42 -19.32 2.94
C GLY A 54 -8.69 -20.17 3.04
N GLU A 55 -9.48 -19.96 4.13
CA GLU A 55 -10.78 -20.59 4.26
C GLU A 55 -11.74 -20.06 3.19
N VAL A 56 -12.34 -20.98 2.42
CA VAL A 56 -13.31 -20.61 1.36
C VAL A 56 -14.73 -20.58 1.94
N ILE A 57 -15.38 -19.41 1.79
CA ILE A 57 -16.74 -19.18 2.27
C ILE A 57 -17.62 -18.82 1.09
N GLU A 58 -18.58 -19.71 0.76
CA GLU A 58 -19.58 -19.44 -0.26
C GLU A 58 -20.78 -18.71 0.35
N VAL A 59 -21.21 -17.66 -0.34
CA VAL A 59 -22.34 -16.80 0.09
C VAL A 59 -23.26 -16.48 -1.08
N THR A 60 -24.54 -16.20 -0.75
CA THR A 60 -25.51 -15.73 -1.75
C THR A 60 -25.13 -14.37 -2.32
N ASP A 61 -25.67 -14.02 -3.50
CA ASP A 61 -25.41 -12.73 -4.17
C ASP A 61 -25.69 -11.52 -3.26
N ASN A 62 -26.79 -11.55 -2.50
CA ASN A 62 -27.15 -10.46 -1.58
C ASN A 62 -26.12 -10.29 -0.44
N VAL A 63 -25.63 -11.39 0.09
CA VAL A 63 -24.59 -11.37 1.13
C VAL A 63 -23.26 -10.92 0.53
N PHE A 64 -22.90 -11.42 -0.66
CA PHE A 64 -21.68 -11.06 -1.35
C PHE A 64 -21.56 -9.55 -1.60
N LYS A 65 -22.65 -8.93 -2.09
CA LYS A 65 -22.73 -7.48 -2.32
C LYS A 65 -22.45 -6.63 -1.07
N ALA A 66 -22.76 -7.15 0.11
CA ALA A 66 -22.47 -6.45 1.37
C ALA A 66 -20.97 -6.40 1.73
N PHE A 67 -20.16 -7.26 1.12
CA PHE A 67 -18.72 -7.35 1.32
C PHE A 67 -17.92 -6.85 0.10
N SER A 68 -18.58 -6.74 -1.06
CA SER A 68 -17.92 -6.26 -2.28
C SER A 68 -17.53 -4.79 -2.14
N THR A 69 -16.31 -4.48 -2.55
CA THR A 69 -15.74 -3.13 -2.58
C THR A 69 -15.85 -2.49 -3.98
N THR A 70 -16.45 -3.20 -4.93
CA THR A 70 -16.62 -2.75 -6.33
C THR A 70 -18.03 -2.94 -6.82
N VAL A 71 -18.48 -2.04 -7.72
CA VAL A 71 -19.81 -2.13 -8.34
C VAL A 71 -19.91 -3.34 -9.27
N ASN A 72 -18.85 -3.62 -10.04
CA ASN A 72 -18.78 -4.72 -11.01
C ASN A 72 -17.82 -5.80 -10.51
N SER A 73 -18.24 -6.49 -9.44
CA SER A 73 -17.46 -7.59 -8.89
C SER A 73 -17.40 -8.79 -9.83
N GLN A 74 -16.25 -9.45 -9.82
CA GLN A 74 -16.07 -10.74 -10.50
C GLN A 74 -16.48 -11.94 -9.65
N GLY A 75 -17.09 -11.73 -8.48
CA GLY A 75 -17.64 -12.77 -7.62
C GLY A 75 -16.64 -13.43 -6.67
N LEU A 76 -15.48 -12.85 -6.45
CA LEU A 76 -14.46 -13.37 -5.55
C LEU A 76 -13.81 -12.24 -4.75
N ILE A 77 -13.82 -12.33 -3.42
CA ILE A 77 -13.17 -11.41 -2.50
C ILE A 77 -12.09 -12.15 -1.72
N GLY A 78 -10.89 -11.58 -1.69
CA GLY A 78 -9.80 -12.00 -0.81
C GLY A 78 -9.76 -11.16 0.46
N VAL A 79 -9.42 -11.79 1.58
CA VAL A 79 -9.20 -11.14 2.87
C VAL A 79 -7.78 -11.41 3.32
N VAL A 80 -7.00 -10.34 3.48
CA VAL A 80 -5.58 -10.39 3.86
C VAL A 80 -5.35 -9.53 5.09
N LYS A 81 -4.39 -9.91 5.91
CA LYS A 81 -3.82 -9.05 6.94
C LYS A 81 -2.43 -8.60 6.53
N PHE A 82 -2.23 -7.29 6.38
CA PHE A 82 -0.88 -6.77 6.21
C PHE A 82 -0.09 -6.88 7.51
N LYS A 83 1.20 -7.21 7.39
CA LYS A 83 2.11 -7.18 8.53
C LYS A 83 2.61 -5.74 8.72
N ASP A 84 2.52 -5.25 9.94
CA ASP A 84 3.23 -4.02 10.31
C ASP A 84 4.74 -4.34 10.34
N LEU A 85 5.51 -3.62 9.55
CA LEU A 85 6.96 -3.74 9.53
C LEU A 85 7.57 -2.68 10.45
N ASN A 86 8.51 -3.11 11.30
CA ASN A 86 9.34 -2.17 12.04
C ASN A 86 10.22 -1.40 11.06
N CYS A 87 10.45 -0.10 11.32
CA CYS A 87 11.31 0.74 10.50
C CYS A 87 12.71 0.12 10.37
N GLN A 88 13.22 0.07 9.17
CA GLN A 88 14.55 -0.43 8.86
C GLN A 88 15.20 0.47 7.82
N LYS A 89 16.53 0.55 7.84
CA LYS A 89 17.32 1.19 6.79
C LYS A 89 17.02 0.52 5.44
N PRO A 90 16.78 1.28 4.36
CA PRO A 90 16.50 0.72 3.05
C PRO A 90 17.69 -0.05 2.48
N LEU A 91 17.42 -1.05 1.67
CA LEU A 91 18.45 -1.84 1.00
C LEU A 91 18.95 -1.22 -0.31
N GLY A 92 18.24 -0.21 -0.81
CA GLY A 92 18.57 0.48 -2.07
C GLY A 92 17.88 1.83 -2.14
N ASN A 93 17.52 2.27 -3.34
CA ASN A 93 16.68 3.45 -3.51
C ASN A 93 15.32 3.25 -2.85
N PHE A 94 14.77 4.30 -2.26
CA PHE A 94 13.53 4.23 -1.52
C PHE A 94 12.63 5.45 -1.75
N LEU A 95 11.34 5.25 -1.53
CA LEU A 95 10.33 6.29 -1.66
C LEU A 95 9.79 6.68 -0.28
N VAL A 96 9.61 7.96 -0.05
CA VAL A 96 8.93 8.50 1.14
C VAL A 96 7.68 9.24 0.69
N LEU A 97 6.53 8.88 1.26
CA LEU A 97 5.26 9.57 1.04
C LEU A 97 4.91 10.35 2.30
N ASP A 98 4.95 11.68 2.20
CA ASP A 98 4.76 12.60 3.32
C ASP A 98 3.35 13.18 3.32
N GLU A 99 2.51 12.71 4.25
CA GLU A 99 1.15 13.19 4.50
C GLU A 99 0.15 13.08 3.33
N LEU A 100 0.36 12.13 2.40
CA LEU A 100 -0.59 11.91 1.31
C LEU A 100 -1.94 11.43 1.83
N GLN A 101 -3.03 12.05 1.35
CA GLN A 101 -4.38 11.76 1.83
C GLN A 101 -5.28 11.09 0.78
N ASP A 102 -4.97 11.19 -0.52
CA ASP A 102 -5.71 10.44 -1.55
C ASP A 102 -5.16 9.00 -1.70
N PRO A 103 -5.98 7.99 -1.40
CA PRO A 103 -5.56 6.59 -1.53
C PRO A 103 -5.28 6.18 -2.99
N GLY A 104 -5.84 6.87 -3.97
CA GLY A 104 -5.56 6.65 -5.39
C GLY A 104 -4.13 7.07 -5.75
N ASN A 105 -3.70 8.23 -5.25
CA ASN A 105 -2.34 8.73 -5.44
C ASN A 105 -1.31 7.81 -4.75
N VAL A 106 -1.58 7.43 -3.51
CA VAL A 106 -0.72 6.48 -2.79
C VAL A 106 -0.54 5.18 -3.60
N GLY A 107 -1.63 4.55 -4.03
CA GLY A 107 -1.55 3.31 -4.81
C GLY A 107 -0.80 3.48 -6.14
N THR A 108 -1.01 4.61 -6.83
CA THR A 108 -0.29 4.93 -8.08
C THR A 108 1.21 5.07 -7.83
N LEU A 109 1.61 5.75 -6.75
CA LEU A 109 3.01 5.93 -6.38
C LEU A 109 3.65 4.60 -5.96
N LEU A 110 2.94 3.73 -5.23
CA LEU A 110 3.41 2.37 -4.93
C LEU A 110 3.67 1.56 -6.21
N ARG A 111 2.79 1.66 -7.20
CA ARG A 111 2.98 1.00 -8.49
C ARG A 111 4.20 1.56 -9.23
N SER A 112 4.40 2.87 -9.23
CA SER A 112 5.56 3.54 -9.84
C SER A 112 6.86 3.15 -9.13
N ALA A 113 6.85 3.11 -7.80
CA ALA A 113 7.98 2.67 -6.99
C ALA A 113 8.41 1.25 -7.36
N LEU A 114 7.48 0.30 -7.42
CA LEU A 114 7.78 -1.07 -7.83
C LEU A 114 8.37 -1.11 -9.25
N GLY A 115 7.78 -0.38 -10.20
CA GLY A 115 8.27 -0.31 -11.59
C GLY A 115 9.67 0.29 -11.73
N ALA A 116 10.04 1.21 -10.84
CA ALA A 116 11.35 1.84 -10.78
C ALA A 116 12.36 1.13 -9.85
N ASN A 117 11.99 -0.04 -9.30
CA ASN A 117 12.80 -0.81 -8.35
C ASN A 117 13.11 -0.08 -7.03
N PHE A 118 12.20 0.80 -6.57
CA PHE A 118 12.20 1.39 -5.25
C PHE A 118 11.41 0.48 -4.31
N LEU A 119 12.05 -0.56 -3.79
CA LEU A 119 11.37 -1.63 -3.07
C LEU A 119 11.01 -1.29 -1.62
N ASP A 120 11.66 -0.30 -1.04
CA ASP A 120 11.37 0.22 0.30
C ASP A 120 10.53 1.50 0.19
N VAL A 121 9.37 1.54 0.85
CA VAL A 121 8.48 2.69 0.84
C VAL A 121 8.07 3.05 2.26
N TYR A 122 8.27 4.32 2.63
CA TYR A 122 7.93 4.87 3.94
C TYR A 122 6.70 5.76 3.84
N LEU A 123 5.65 5.41 4.54
CA LEU A 123 4.38 6.15 4.59
C LEU A 123 4.32 6.93 5.90
N LEU A 124 4.54 8.24 5.83
CA LEU A 124 4.63 9.13 6.99
C LEU A 124 3.31 9.88 7.17
N ASP A 125 2.56 9.56 8.22
CA ASP A 125 1.24 10.15 8.50
C ASP A 125 0.29 10.16 7.29
N THR A 126 0.47 9.22 6.39
CA THR A 126 -0.22 9.00 5.11
C THR A 126 -1.42 8.08 5.30
N VAL A 127 -2.34 8.09 4.34
CA VAL A 127 -3.46 7.14 4.32
C VAL A 127 -2.95 5.69 4.46
N LYS A 128 -3.70 4.87 5.19
CA LYS A 128 -3.27 3.52 5.53
C LYS A 128 -3.16 2.63 4.29
N VAL A 129 -2.11 1.82 4.24
CA VAL A 129 -1.85 0.85 3.16
C VAL A 129 -2.96 -0.20 3.05
N ASN A 130 -3.62 -0.53 4.15
CA ASN A 130 -4.74 -1.47 4.20
C ASN A 130 -6.09 -0.87 3.75
N ASN A 131 -6.08 0.30 3.13
CA ASN A 131 -7.25 0.86 2.44
C ASN A 131 -7.47 0.10 1.11
N ASP A 132 -8.70 -0.37 0.86
CA ASP A 132 -9.07 -1.11 -0.35
C ASP A 132 -8.80 -0.32 -1.65
N LYS A 133 -8.98 1.00 -1.63
CA LYS A 133 -8.66 1.87 -2.78
C LYS A 133 -7.15 1.94 -3.04
N VAL A 134 -6.30 1.92 -1.99
CA VAL A 134 -4.83 1.83 -2.14
C VAL A 134 -4.48 0.50 -2.81
N VAL A 135 -5.01 -0.61 -2.32
CA VAL A 135 -4.74 -1.94 -2.88
C VAL A 135 -5.14 -2.01 -4.35
N ARG A 136 -6.33 -1.53 -4.71
CA ARG A 136 -6.80 -1.53 -6.10
C ARG A 136 -5.95 -0.65 -7.01
N SER A 137 -5.68 0.59 -6.60
CA SER A 137 -4.92 1.55 -7.43
C SER A 137 -3.45 1.16 -7.60
N SER A 138 -2.88 0.43 -6.63
CA SER A 138 -1.54 -0.11 -6.73
C SER A 138 -1.40 -1.26 -7.74
N MET A 139 -2.52 -1.83 -8.23
CA MET A 139 -2.53 -2.98 -9.13
C MET A 139 -1.71 -4.18 -8.61
N GLY A 140 -1.71 -4.36 -7.27
CA GLY A 140 -0.97 -5.44 -6.60
C GLY A 140 0.48 -5.11 -6.22
N ALA A 141 1.00 -3.92 -6.58
CA ALA A 141 2.34 -3.50 -6.17
C ALA A 141 2.51 -3.48 -4.65
N VAL A 142 1.45 -3.13 -3.92
CA VAL A 142 1.40 -3.13 -2.46
C VAL A 142 1.84 -4.46 -1.83
N PHE A 143 1.65 -5.57 -2.51
CA PHE A 143 2.01 -6.91 -2.03
C PHE A 143 3.49 -7.28 -2.25
N LYS A 144 4.21 -6.52 -3.07
CA LYS A 144 5.59 -6.80 -3.49
C LYS A 144 6.61 -5.83 -2.90
N LEU A 145 6.15 -4.78 -2.24
CA LEU A 145 6.97 -3.74 -1.62
C LEU A 145 7.14 -4.00 -0.12
N ARG A 146 8.26 -3.55 0.43
CA ARG A 146 8.45 -3.40 1.88
C ARG A 146 7.91 -2.03 2.28
N ILE A 147 6.72 -2.02 2.88
CA ILE A 147 6.02 -0.79 3.23
C ILE A 147 6.09 -0.57 4.74
N TYR A 148 6.69 0.54 5.13
CA TYR A 148 6.85 0.97 6.51
C TYR A 148 5.89 2.13 6.78
N GLN A 149 4.81 1.86 7.49
CA GLN A 149 3.83 2.89 7.85
C GLN A 149 4.06 3.37 9.28
N MET A 150 4.35 4.66 9.46
CA MET A 150 4.75 5.19 10.74
C MET A 150 4.45 6.68 10.90
N LYS A 151 4.66 7.17 12.11
CA LYS A 151 4.73 8.60 12.40
C LYS A 151 5.99 9.22 11.81
N LYS A 152 5.88 10.44 11.29
CA LYS A 152 7.00 11.22 10.77
C LYS A 152 8.14 11.34 11.78
N SER A 153 7.83 11.61 13.05
CA SER A 153 8.84 11.73 14.11
C SER A 153 9.70 10.48 14.24
N HIS A 154 9.11 9.29 14.13
CA HIS A 154 9.85 8.03 14.18
C HIS A 154 10.78 7.87 12.96
N PHE A 155 10.30 8.20 11.76
CA PHE A 155 11.14 8.19 10.55
C PHE A 155 12.34 9.13 10.70
N LEU A 156 12.13 10.35 11.20
CA LEU A 156 13.20 11.34 11.40
C LEU A 156 14.29 10.86 12.36
N GLU A 157 13.90 10.17 13.44
CA GLU A 157 14.85 9.57 14.39
C GLU A 157 15.71 8.49 13.74
N GLU A 158 15.09 7.57 13.03
CA GLU A 158 15.79 6.48 12.34
C GLU A 158 16.67 6.98 11.19
N PHE A 159 16.16 7.92 10.38
CA PHE A 159 16.83 8.43 9.20
C PHE A 159 18.16 9.12 9.50
N LYS A 160 18.31 9.77 10.66
CA LYS A 160 19.55 10.41 11.10
C LYS A 160 20.78 9.49 11.04
N ASN A 161 20.57 8.19 11.21
CA ASN A 161 21.61 7.18 11.26
C ASN A 161 21.90 6.51 9.91
N TRP A 162 21.10 6.82 8.86
CA TRP A 162 21.22 6.08 7.60
C TRP A 162 22.33 6.60 6.68
N HIS A 163 22.61 7.88 6.72
CA HIS A 163 23.63 8.53 5.88
C HIS A 163 23.38 8.30 4.37
N ILE A 164 22.12 8.43 3.95
CA ILE A 164 21.68 8.29 2.57
C ILE A 164 21.10 9.63 2.12
N PRO A 165 21.39 10.12 0.90
CA PRO A 165 20.82 11.34 0.36
C PRO A 165 19.28 11.24 0.30
N LEU A 166 18.60 12.33 0.65
CA LEU A 166 17.15 12.48 0.56
C LEU A 166 16.83 13.66 -0.35
N LEU A 167 16.18 13.37 -1.47
CA LEU A 167 15.76 14.38 -2.44
C LEU A 167 14.27 14.66 -2.25
N ILE A 168 13.92 15.93 -2.20
CA ILE A 168 12.53 16.36 -2.20
C ILE A 168 12.13 16.93 -3.57
N CYS A 169 10.92 16.59 -4.01
CA CYS A 169 10.34 17.09 -5.26
C CYS A 169 9.54 18.37 -5.00
N ASP A 170 10.05 19.51 -5.43
CA ASP A 170 9.39 20.82 -5.25
C ASP A 170 9.65 21.70 -6.46
N MET A 171 8.67 22.55 -6.82
CA MET A 171 8.74 23.47 -7.98
C MET A 171 9.90 24.44 -7.92
N GLY A 172 10.39 24.80 -6.75
CA GLY A 172 11.56 25.65 -6.52
C GLY A 172 12.91 24.95 -6.69
N GLY A 173 12.92 23.65 -6.95
CA GLY A 173 14.13 22.84 -7.01
C GLY A 173 14.98 23.02 -8.26
N LYS A 174 16.15 22.38 -8.26
CA LYS A 174 17.03 22.23 -9.43
C LYS A 174 16.44 21.24 -10.41
N ASP A 175 16.74 21.43 -11.70
CA ASP A 175 16.39 20.49 -12.76
C ASP A 175 17.01 19.08 -12.44
N ILE A 176 16.15 18.08 -12.28
CA ILE A 176 16.60 16.72 -11.91
C ILE A 176 17.51 16.12 -12.98
N TYR A 177 17.29 16.44 -14.25
CA TYR A 177 18.09 15.92 -15.37
C TYR A 177 19.51 16.51 -15.42
N LYS A 178 19.74 17.62 -14.70
CA LYS A 178 21.05 18.29 -14.57
C LYS A 178 21.68 18.06 -13.20
N THR A 179 21.00 17.36 -12.30
CA THR A 179 21.45 17.10 -10.94
C THR A 179 22.17 15.76 -10.88
N LYS A 180 23.40 15.75 -10.36
CA LYS A 180 24.13 14.50 -10.12
C LYS A 180 23.57 13.83 -8.87
N ILE A 181 22.92 12.69 -9.05
CA ILE A 181 22.31 11.90 -7.98
C ILE A 181 23.21 10.73 -7.65
N SER A 182 23.58 10.58 -6.37
CA SER A 182 24.30 9.41 -5.87
C SER A 182 23.30 8.37 -5.35
N CYS A 183 23.52 7.10 -5.69
CA CYS A 183 22.70 5.98 -5.18
C CYS A 183 23.44 5.25 -4.04
N PRO A 184 22.72 4.70 -3.05
CA PRO A 184 21.25 4.75 -2.91
C PRO A 184 20.73 6.15 -2.56
N VAL A 185 19.49 6.44 -2.92
CA VAL A 185 18.84 7.73 -2.70
C VAL A 185 17.38 7.53 -2.27
N GLY A 186 16.90 8.39 -1.37
CA GLY A 186 15.49 8.55 -1.07
C GLY A 186 14.86 9.66 -1.89
N ILE A 187 13.65 9.44 -2.37
CA ILE A 187 12.83 10.47 -3.04
C ILE A 187 11.59 10.69 -2.18
N VAL A 188 11.28 11.96 -1.90
CA VAL A 188 10.08 12.34 -1.15
C VAL A 188 9.03 12.94 -2.07
N VAL A 189 7.81 12.45 -1.93
CA VAL A 189 6.61 13.05 -2.52
C VAL A 189 5.71 13.50 -1.39
N GLY A 190 5.31 14.76 -1.40
CA GLY A 190 4.51 15.39 -0.36
C GLY A 190 3.01 15.41 -0.66
N ASN A 191 2.27 15.98 0.28
CA ASN A 191 0.82 16.18 0.23
C ASN A 191 0.40 16.99 -1.00
N GLU A 192 -0.75 16.66 -1.56
CA GLU A 192 -1.29 17.27 -2.80
C GLU A 192 -1.58 18.77 -2.66
N GLY A 193 -1.95 19.23 -1.48
CA GLY A 193 -2.27 20.63 -1.20
C GLY A 193 -1.14 21.42 -0.54
N ASN A 194 -0.47 20.79 0.44
CA ASN A 194 0.51 21.45 1.30
C ASN A 194 1.96 21.19 0.89
N GLY A 195 2.19 20.28 -0.07
CA GLY A 195 3.53 19.86 -0.46
C GLY A 195 4.23 19.05 0.62
N ILE A 196 5.54 19.22 0.73
CA ILE A 196 6.38 18.49 1.68
C ILE A 196 6.47 19.29 2.98
N SER A 197 6.36 18.59 4.12
CA SER A 197 6.44 19.21 5.45
C SER A 197 7.81 19.83 5.75
N ASN A 198 7.83 20.82 6.64
CA ASN A 198 9.07 21.53 6.98
C ASN A 198 10.09 20.60 7.62
N GLU A 199 9.66 19.69 8.46
CA GLU A 199 10.54 18.72 9.14
C GLU A 199 11.27 17.82 8.14
N ILE A 200 10.63 17.45 7.03
CA ILE A 200 11.28 16.69 5.97
C ILE A 200 12.20 17.58 5.13
N LYS A 201 11.81 18.84 4.89
CA LYS A 201 12.66 19.81 4.19
C LYS A 201 13.99 20.07 4.91
N GLU A 202 13.97 20.12 6.25
CA GLU A 202 15.16 20.35 7.08
C GLU A 202 16.20 19.24 6.97
N ILE A 203 15.80 18.00 6.69
CA ILE A 203 16.69 16.85 6.55
C ILE A 203 17.02 16.50 5.08
N ALA A 204 16.42 17.21 4.15
CA ALA A 204 16.65 16.96 2.72
C ALA A 204 18.07 17.36 2.31
N THR A 205 18.68 16.53 1.49
CA THR A 205 20.01 16.77 0.93
C THR A 205 19.95 17.76 -0.24
N ASP A 206 18.91 17.67 -1.05
CA ASP A 206 18.69 18.57 -2.19
C ASP A 206 17.21 18.68 -2.57
N ILE A 207 16.88 19.72 -3.32
CA ILE A 207 15.53 19.99 -3.84
C ILE A 207 15.59 19.90 -5.36
N VAL A 208 14.73 19.06 -5.95
CA VAL A 208 14.71 18.80 -7.38
C VAL A 208 13.32 19.03 -7.97
N LYS A 209 13.28 19.34 -9.26
CA LYS A 209 12.06 19.44 -10.07
C LYS A 209 12.24 18.78 -11.44
N ILE A 210 11.13 18.42 -12.05
CA ILE A 210 11.04 17.95 -13.43
C ILE A 210 10.77 19.13 -14.34
#